data_402ce50f2014db1606a457471fca90c1
#
_entry.id   402ce50f2014db1606a457471fca90c1
#
_cell.length_a   1.000
_cell.length_b   1.000
_cell.length_c   1.000
_cell.angle_alpha   90.00
_cell.angle_beta   90.00
_cell.angle_gamma   90.00
#
_symmetry.space_group_name_H-M   'P 1'
#
loop_
_entity.id
_entity.type
_entity.pdbx_description
1 polymer ?
#
loop_
_entity_poly.entity_id
_entity_poly.type
_entity_poly.pdbx_seq_one_letter_code
_entity_poly.pdbx_strand_id
1 'polypeptide(L)'
;MKKNKHLRYKNNMTEQTINRIRKFTADRDWDQFHTPVNLAKSISIEANELLECFQWSDKDCDLQHVKEELADVMVYCRNLLDKLGLDEDEIINMKMTMNEAKYPVEKAKGSNKKYTEL
;
A
#
# COMPACT_ATOMS: atom_id res chain seq x y z
N MET A 1 28.71 1.31 -5.08
CA MET A 1 27.99 0.59 -6.14
C MET A 1 27.24 -0.60 -5.59
N LYS A 2 27.90 -1.55 -4.94
CA LYS A 2 27.23 -2.69 -4.28
C LYS A 2 26.26 -2.25 -3.15
N LYS A 3 26.60 -1.18 -2.44
CA LYS A 3 25.74 -0.61 -1.38
C LYS A 3 24.39 -0.09 -1.89
N ASN A 4 24.38 0.50 -3.10
CA ASN A 4 23.15 1.03 -3.69
C ASN A 4 22.19 -0.07 -4.13
N LYS A 5 22.71 -1.18 -4.66
CA LYS A 5 21.89 -2.36 -4.99
C LYS A 5 21.26 -2.95 -3.74
N HIS A 6 22.02 -3.04 -2.65
CA HIS A 6 21.53 -3.60 -1.39
C HIS A 6 20.42 -2.75 -0.78
N LEU A 7 20.56 -1.41 -0.78
CA LEU A 7 19.53 -0.48 -0.33
C LEU A 7 18.27 -0.55 -1.19
N ARG A 8 18.44 -0.72 -2.51
CA ARG A 8 17.32 -0.84 -3.44
C ARG A 8 16.45 -2.07 -3.12
N TYR A 9 17.06 -3.20 -2.77
CA TYR A 9 16.32 -4.41 -2.40
C TYR A 9 15.60 -4.30 -1.07
N LYS A 10 16.09 -3.46 -0.13
CA LYS A 10 15.43 -3.25 1.16
C LYS A 10 14.13 -2.48 1.07
N ASN A 11 13.89 -1.74 -0.02
CA ASN A 11 12.71 -0.89 -0.18
C ASN A 11 11.58 -1.58 -0.96
N ASN A 12 11.81 -2.78 -1.49
CA ASN A 12 10.81 -3.51 -2.26
C ASN A 12 10.34 -4.74 -1.50
N MET A 13 9.05 -5.05 -1.65
CA MET A 13 8.51 -6.31 -1.15
C MET A 13 9.13 -7.45 -1.95
N THR A 14 9.87 -8.33 -1.27
CA THR A 14 10.53 -9.46 -1.90
C THR A 14 9.55 -10.58 -2.19
N GLU A 15 9.94 -11.50 -3.09
CA GLU A 15 9.15 -12.71 -3.36
C GLU A 15 8.99 -13.56 -2.10
N GLN A 16 10.01 -13.63 -1.26
CA GLN A 16 9.93 -14.33 0.02
C GLN A 16 8.83 -13.76 0.92
N THR A 17 8.75 -12.45 1.00
CA THR A 17 7.70 -11.77 1.80
C THR A 17 6.32 -12.03 1.21
N ILE A 18 6.17 -11.93 -0.10
CA ILE A 18 4.92 -12.22 -0.80
C ILE A 18 4.50 -13.67 -0.54
N ASN A 19 5.42 -14.61 -0.67
CA ASN A 19 5.14 -16.03 -0.44
C ASN A 19 4.77 -16.30 1.02
N ARG A 20 5.36 -15.58 1.97
CA ARG A 20 5.02 -15.69 3.38
C ARG A 20 3.58 -15.24 3.65
N ILE A 21 3.15 -14.16 3.01
CA ILE A 21 1.76 -13.67 3.09
C ILE A 21 0.80 -14.73 2.52
N ARG A 22 1.13 -15.27 1.36
CA ARG A 22 0.31 -16.30 0.70
C ARG A 22 0.20 -17.57 1.55
N LYS A 23 1.32 -18.00 2.11
CA LYS A 23 1.36 -19.17 2.99
C LYS A 23 0.51 -18.96 4.25
N PHE A 24 0.58 -17.79 4.85
CA PHE A 24 -0.21 -17.43 6.02
C PHE A 24 -1.72 -17.62 5.75
N THR A 25 -2.18 -17.13 4.62
CA THR A 25 -3.58 -17.23 4.20
C THR A 25 -3.96 -18.69 3.89
N ALA A 26 -3.11 -19.40 3.17
CA ALA A 26 -3.35 -20.79 2.77
C ALA A 26 -3.38 -21.72 3.98
N ASP A 27 -2.44 -21.59 4.90
CA ASP A 27 -2.35 -22.43 6.09
C ASP A 27 -3.60 -22.34 6.98
N ARG A 28 -4.30 -21.20 6.93
CA ARG A 28 -5.50 -20.95 7.72
C ARG A 28 -6.79 -21.13 6.95
N ASP A 29 -6.68 -21.50 5.69
CA ASP A 29 -7.83 -21.66 4.78
C ASP A 29 -8.71 -20.39 4.73
N TRP A 30 -8.05 -19.22 4.72
CA TRP A 30 -8.72 -17.92 4.72
C TRP A 30 -9.10 -17.43 3.33
N ASP A 31 -8.57 -18.04 2.28
CA ASP A 31 -8.91 -17.67 0.91
C ASP A 31 -10.41 -17.70 0.66
N GLN A 32 -11.12 -18.65 1.28
CA GLN A 32 -12.58 -18.74 1.17
C GLN A 32 -13.31 -17.50 1.65
N PHE A 33 -12.71 -16.73 2.57
CA PHE A 33 -13.28 -15.48 3.10
C PHE A 33 -12.77 -14.23 2.39
N HIS A 34 -11.72 -14.36 1.60
CA HIS A 34 -11.05 -13.24 0.91
C HIS A 34 -11.71 -12.92 -0.42
N THR A 35 -12.99 -12.58 -0.39
CA THR A 35 -13.65 -12.03 -1.58
C THR A 35 -13.11 -10.61 -1.82
N PRO A 36 -13.16 -10.10 -3.07
CA PRO A 36 -12.71 -8.72 -3.34
C PRO A 36 -13.39 -7.68 -2.44
N VAL A 37 -14.69 -7.82 -2.18
CA VAL A 37 -15.42 -6.91 -1.30
C VAL A 37 -14.91 -6.98 0.13
N ASN A 38 -14.72 -8.18 0.66
CA ASN A 38 -14.22 -8.35 2.03
C ASN A 38 -12.81 -7.81 2.18
N LEU A 39 -11.96 -8.02 1.18
CA LEU A 39 -10.60 -7.48 1.18
C LEU A 39 -10.60 -5.95 1.12
N ALA A 40 -11.47 -5.36 0.29
CA ALA A 40 -11.61 -3.91 0.23
C ALA A 40 -12.07 -3.33 1.57
N LYS A 41 -13.01 -4.01 2.24
CA LYS A 41 -13.45 -3.62 3.60
C LYS A 41 -12.29 -3.69 4.59
N SER A 42 -11.51 -4.76 4.55
CA SER A 42 -10.35 -4.93 5.43
C SER A 42 -9.30 -3.85 5.20
N ILE A 43 -9.03 -3.49 3.95
CA ILE A 43 -8.12 -2.38 3.63
C ILE A 43 -8.62 -1.07 4.27
N SER A 44 -9.91 -0.79 4.16
CA SER A 44 -10.51 0.42 4.73
C SER A 44 -10.41 0.42 6.26
N ILE A 45 -10.69 -0.70 6.90
CA ILE A 45 -10.61 -0.84 8.36
C ILE A 45 -9.17 -0.63 8.84
N GLU A 46 -8.20 -1.28 8.22
CA GLU A 46 -6.80 -1.15 8.60
C GLU A 46 -6.26 0.25 8.32
N ALA A 47 -6.70 0.89 7.24
CA ALA A 47 -6.36 2.28 6.97
C ALA A 47 -6.88 3.22 8.06
N ASN A 48 -8.06 2.92 8.61
CA ASN A 48 -8.63 3.65 9.75
C ASN A 48 -7.79 3.46 11.01
N GLU A 49 -7.35 2.24 11.29
CA GLU A 49 -6.47 1.95 12.43
C GLU A 49 -5.13 2.69 12.30
N LEU A 50 -4.61 2.77 11.08
CA LEU A 50 -3.42 3.59 10.81
C LEU A 50 -3.70 5.07 11.12
N LEU A 51 -4.85 5.58 10.73
CA LEU A 51 -5.25 6.95 11.04
C LEU A 51 -5.32 7.19 12.55
N GLU A 52 -5.84 6.23 13.31
CA GLU A 52 -5.95 6.31 14.77
C GLU A 52 -4.60 6.50 15.46
N CYS A 53 -3.51 6.03 14.85
CA CYS A 53 -2.15 6.24 15.38
C CYS A 53 -1.80 7.74 15.50
N PHE A 54 -2.47 8.59 14.74
CA PHE A 54 -2.22 10.04 14.69
C PHE A 54 -3.39 10.85 15.28
N GLN A 55 -4.36 10.20 15.91
CA GLN A 55 -5.60 10.82 16.36
C GLN A 55 -5.38 12.02 17.29
N TRP A 56 -4.42 11.92 18.19
CA TRP A 56 -4.19 12.93 19.22
C TRP A 56 -3.00 13.84 18.94
N SER A 57 -2.04 13.38 18.14
CA SER A 57 -0.87 14.16 17.76
C SER A 57 -0.16 13.54 16.57
N ASP A 58 0.18 14.38 15.59
CA ASP A 58 0.98 13.94 14.45
C ASP A 58 2.49 13.87 14.78
N LYS A 59 2.89 14.40 15.96
CA LYS A 59 4.29 14.44 16.38
C LYS A 59 4.68 13.34 17.37
N ASP A 60 3.72 12.90 18.18
CA ASP A 60 3.95 11.96 19.28
C ASP A 60 3.32 10.60 18.99
N CYS A 61 3.28 10.19 17.73
CA CYS A 61 2.78 8.88 17.36
C CYS A 61 3.78 7.78 17.77
N ASP A 62 3.24 6.62 18.17
CA ASP A 62 4.04 5.42 18.41
C ASP A 62 4.44 4.82 17.06
N LEU A 63 5.70 4.98 16.69
CA LEU A 63 6.21 4.49 15.41
C LEU A 63 6.04 2.98 15.25
N GLN A 64 6.19 2.20 16.32
CA GLN A 64 5.99 0.76 16.25
C GLN A 64 4.54 0.43 15.87
N HIS A 65 3.58 1.12 16.47
CA HIS A 65 2.17 0.93 16.14
C HIS A 65 1.86 1.34 14.68
N VAL A 66 2.44 2.44 14.23
CA VAL A 66 2.32 2.88 12.81
C VAL A 66 2.84 1.80 11.87
N LYS A 67 3.99 1.21 12.18
CA LYS A 67 4.56 0.12 11.37
C LYS A 67 3.61 -1.07 11.26
N GLU A 68 3.00 -1.47 12.37
CA GLU A 68 2.09 -2.60 12.41
C GLU A 68 0.84 -2.35 11.57
N GLU A 69 0.22 -1.19 11.74
CA GLU A 69 -1.01 -0.86 11.02
C GLU A 69 -0.75 -0.61 9.52
N LEU A 70 0.36 0.04 9.19
CA LEU A 70 0.76 0.23 7.79
C LEU A 70 1.03 -1.12 7.12
N ALA A 71 1.70 -2.04 7.84
CA ALA A 71 1.96 -3.38 7.33
C ALA A 71 0.65 -4.13 7.05
N ASP A 72 -0.35 -4.03 7.94
CA ASP A 72 -1.64 -4.68 7.74
C ASP A 72 -2.36 -4.16 6.48
N VAL A 73 -2.32 -2.84 6.23
CA VAL A 73 -2.86 -2.26 4.99
C VAL A 73 -2.18 -2.89 3.77
N MET A 74 -0.85 -2.98 3.81
CA MET A 74 -0.07 -3.52 2.69
C MET A 74 -0.35 -5.01 2.46
N VAL A 75 -0.51 -5.78 3.53
CA VAL A 75 -0.83 -7.21 3.46
C VAL A 75 -2.19 -7.42 2.78
N TYR A 76 -3.21 -6.69 3.18
CA TYR A 76 -4.53 -6.81 2.56
C TYR A 76 -4.53 -6.32 1.11
N CYS A 77 -3.75 -5.30 0.79
CA CYS A 77 -3.57 -4.88 -0.61
C CYS A 77 -2.95 -6.01 -1.44
N ARG A 78 -1.94 -6.70 -0.91
CA ARG A 78 -1.33 -7.85 -1.58
C ARG A 78 -2.33 -8.98 -1.78
N ASN A 79 -3.14 -9.26 -0.77
CA ASN A 79 -4.19 -10.27 -0.88
C ASN A 79 -5.20 -9.93 -1.98
N LEU A 80 -5.56 -8.66 -2.10
CA LEU A 80 -6.51 -8.21 -3.14
C LEU A 80 -5.89 -8.31 -4.53
N LEU A 81 -4.62 -7.95 -4.68
CA LEU A 81 -3.88 -8.13 -5.93
C LEU A 81 -3.91 -9.60 -6.38
N ASP A 82 -3.62 -10.50 -5.45
CA ASP A 82 -3.65 -11.94 -5.74
C ASP A 82 -5.04 -12.43 -6.13
N LYS A 83 -6.06 -11.97 -5.41
CA LYS A 83 -7.44 -12.39 -5.67
C LYS A 83 -7.93 -11.95 -7.05
N LEU A 84 -7.55 -10.77 -7.49
CA LEU A 84 -7.94 -10.21 -8.78
C LEU A 84 -6.96 -10.55 -9.90
N GLY A 85 -5.85 -11.23 -9.59
CA GLY A 85 -4.83 -11.58 -10.58
C GLY A 85 -4.14 -10.37 -11.19
N LEU A 86 -3.92 -9.33 -10.40
CA LEU A 86 -3.31 -8.08 -10.86
C LEU A 86 -1.83 -8.04 -10.54
N ASP A 87 -1.08 -7.40 -11.43
CA ASP A 87 0.34 -7.11 -11.23
C ASP A 87 0.51 -5.74 -10.59
N GLU A 88 1.24 -5.70 -9.47
CA GLU A 88 1.43 -4.49 -8.68
C GLU A 88 2.08 -3.37 -9.48
N ASP A 89 3.19 -3.66 -10.14
CA ASP A 89 3.93 -2.66 -10.92
C ASP A 89 3.07 -2.12 -12.06
N GLU A 90 2.35 -2.99 -12.73
CA GLU A 90 1.51 -2.62 -13.85
C GLU A 90 0.43 -1.61 -13.45
N ILE A 91 -0.32 -1.90 -12.39
CA ILE A 91 -1.42 -1.01 -11.98
C ILE A 91 -0.91 0.30 -11.38
N ILE A 92 0.21 0.26 -10.66
CA ILE A 92 0.80 1.48 -10.10
C ILE A 92 1.32 2.38 -11.24
N ASN A 93 2.05 1.82 -12.19
CA ASN A 93 2.58 2.61 -13.31
C ASN A 93 1.45 3.15 -14.20
N MET A 94 0.42 2.37 -14.42
CA MET A 94 -0.78 2.84 -15.12
C MET A 94 -1.35 4.09 -14.43
N LYS A 95 -1.53 4.02 -13.11
CA LYS A 95 -2.09 5.12 -12.35
C LYS A 95 -1.17 6.32 -12.30
N MET A 96 0.14 6.10 -12.19
CA MET A 96 1.12 7.19 -12.21
C MET A 96 1.10 7.96 -13.52
N THR A 97 0.97 7.28 -14.64
CA THR A 97 0.82 7.93 -15.95
C THR A 97 -0.41 8.84 -15.96
N MET A 98 -1.52 8.37 -15.41
CA MET A 98 -2.73 9.17 -15.30
C MET A 98 -2.54 10.40 -14.40
N ASN A 99 -1.87 10.21 -13.26
CA ASN A 99 -1.62 11.28 -12.29
C ASN A 99 -0.67 12.34 -12.87
N GLU A 100 0.35 11.94 -13.57
CA GLU A 100 1.28 12.86 -14.23
C GLU A 100 0.56 13.74 -15.26
N ALA A 101 -0.43 13.19 -15.96
CA ALA A 101 -1.25 13.96 -16.91
C ALA A 101 -2.19 14.94 -16.19
N LYS A 102 -2.74 14.54 -15.03
CA LYS A 102 -3.65 15.41 -14.25
C LYS A 102 -2.91 16.52 -13.51
N TYR A 103 -1.68 16.27 -13.12
CA TYR A 103 -0.86 17.16 -12.31
C TYR A 103 0.46 17.47 -13.02
N PRO A 104 0.44 18.16 -14.16
CA PRO A 104 1.70 18.51 -14.83
C PRO A 104 2.56 19.40 -13.93
N VAL A 105 3.86 19.22 -13.99
CA VAL A 105 4.81 19.87 -13.08
C VAL A 105 4.63 21.38 -13.06
N GLU A 106 4.44 21.99 -14.22
CA GLU A 106 4.31 23.46 -14.39
C GLU A 106 3.12 24.02 -13.61
N LYS A 107 2.07 23.24 -13.40
CA LYS A 107 0.86 23.67 -12.69
C LYS A 107 0.79 23.18 -11.25
N ALA A 108 1.33 22.01 -10.99
CA ALA A 108 1.16 21.33 -9.71
C ALA A 108 2.28 21.62 -8.70
N LYS A 109 3.46 22.05 -9.18
CA LYS A 109 4.62 22.25 -8.31
C LYS A 109 4.32 23.28 -7.22
N GLY A 110 4.46 22.87 -5.97
CA GLY A 110 4.21 23.74 -4.82
C GLY A 110 2.73 23.93 -4.47
N SER A 111 1.81 23.18 -5.09
CA SER A 111 0.37 23.25 -4.83
C SER A 111 -0.19 21.88 -4.48
N ASN A 112 -1.13 21.82 -3.54
CA ASN A 112 -1.87 20.62 -3.22
C ASN A 112 -3.32 20.67 -3.69
N LYS A 113 -3.65 21.60 -4.59
CA LYS A 113 -4.99 21.72 -5.15
C LYS A 113 -5.32 20.52 -6.04
N LYS A 114 -6.61 20.19 -6.13
CA LYS A 114 -7.07 19.16 -7.07
C LYS A 114 -6.79 19.62 -8.52
N TYR A 115 -6.63 18.64 -9.41
CA TYR A 115 -6.33 18.94 -10.82
C TYR A 115 -7.39 19.83 -11.48
N THR A 116 -8.63 19.79 -11.00
CA THR A 116 -9.71 20.65 -11.48
C THR A 116 -9.55 22.12 -11.11
N GLU A 117 -8.69 22.41 -10.15
CA GLU A 117 -8.44 23.76 -9.63
C GLU A 117 -7.07 24.33 -10.04
N LEU A 118 -6.31 23.56 -10.78
CA LEU A 118 -4.97 23.97 -11.22
C LEU A 118 -5.02 24.87 -12.46
#